data_a405c7a704d88963c57cc02836430e8d
#
_entry.id   a405c7a704d88963c57cc02836430e8d
#
_cell.length_a   1.000
_cell.length_b   1.000
_cell.length_c   1.000
_cell.angle_alpha   90.00
_cell.angle_beta   90.00
_cell.angle_gamma   90.00
#
_symmetry.space_group_name_H-M   'P 1'
#
loop_
_entity.id
_entity.type
_entity.pdbx_description
1 polymer ?
#
loop_
_entity_poly.entity_id
_entity_poly.type
_entity_poly.pdbx_seq_one_letter_code
_entity_poly.pdbx_strand_id
1 'polypeptide(L)'
;MKDESLENNIVSLSSRGWSERRLAREFAVSRGRVRRLLYHHAAERENGTEKIEKPAVASSKLDLYKADITDLLEKYKNPPITNQRIFELIKERGYLGGLTMVSERCRTIVRDYIVTVRGKKSPEPIVCVETAPGERGSHDWSDYFINFTLTGLENITFLSFILNYSRRQYIELVEDKSQSTLLRGLMNAFSYLEGVPREIKSDNQKACVDRWELGRPVFNKTYLGFCTHYRTVPIAIHPGKPRENLKVERPFHYLEKSFLNGREFRDREDLKRQLALWLTEYNDVRIHRTTGRKPVEMHVGELPFLHPLPQSPYDASTIDYRVVNNESCIQWERYYYVVPRGYIYESCPVRVDDKQITVYSPLCHPLVTHPLAEKGRKDRYVGRTSRVDQPRIEAKELAARLEAFGAPMQQYIAEVKRHHPTSYLHHWKHLLSLKVNYRVEDILAAVRRASKHHVYQVQSVENFLKINAGLPD
;
A
#
# COMPACT_ATOMS: atom_id res chain seq x y z
N MET A 1 -5.33 28.92 -44.14
CA MET A 1 -5.26 30.35 -44.52
C MET A 1 -4.09 31.13 -43.88
N LYS A 2 -3.77 31.03 -42.58
CA LYS A 2 -2.60 31.78 -42.00
C LYS A 2 -1.21 31.18 -42.35
N ASP A 3 -1.08 29.91 -42.67
CA ASP A 3 0.20 29.23 -43.01
C ASP A 3 0.61 29.46 -44.48
N GLU A 4 -0.29 29.43 -45.42
CA GLU A 4 -0.01 29.67 -46.85
C GLU A 4 0.53 31.05 -47.17
N SER A 5 -0.03 32.08 -46.51
CA SER A 5 0.46 33.49 -46.67
C SER A 5 1.90 33.65 -46.13
N LEU A 6 2.22 32.93 -45.04
CA LEU A 6 3.56 32.95 -44.44
C LEU A 6 4.58 32.27 -45.38
N GLU A 7 4.22 31.13 -45.94
CA GLU A 7 5.05 30.37 -46.89
C GLU A 7 5.37 31.15 -48.16
N ASN A 8 4.35 31.78 -48.75
CA ASN A 8 4.50 32.60 -49.92
C ASN A 8 5.38 33.85 -49.66
N ASN A 9 5.27 34.46 -48.47
CA ASN A 9 6.14 35.59 -48.10
C ASN A 9 7.61 35.17 -47.92
N ILE A 10 7.88 34.05 -47.28
CA ILE A 10 9.25 33.49 -47.09
C ILE A 10 9.88 33.21 -48.44
N VAL A 11 9.15 32.58 -49.37
CA VAL A 11 9.63 32.28 -50.71
C VAL A 11 9.92 33.55 -51.53
N SER A 12 8.97 34.52 -51.51
CA SER A 12 9.12 35.80 -52.21
C SER A 12 10.30 36.63 -51.71
N LEU A 13 10.56 36.67 -50.41
CA LEU A 13 11.68 37.40 -49.84
C LEU A 13 13.01 36.65 -50.03
N SER A 14 13.03 35.30 -50.08
CA SER A 14 14.19 34.55 -50.46
C SER A 14 14.63 34.78 -51.87
N SER A 15 13.70 34.87 -52.84
CA SER A 15 13.99 35.20 -54.23
C SER A 15 14.54 36.64 -54.41
N ARG A 16 14.33 37.51 -53.42
CA ARG A 16 14.89 38.90 -53.35
C ARG A 16 16.22 38.95 -52.59
N GLY A 17 16.87 37.79 -52.34
CA GLY A 17 18.21 37.70 -51.75
C GLY A 17 18.26 37.72 -50.19
N TRP A 18 17.15 37.54 -49.50
CA TRP A 18 17.17 37.45 -48.05
C TRP A 18 17.76 36.09 -47.58
N SER A 19 18.68 36.17 -46.63
CA SER A 19 19.30 34.96 -46.08
C SER A 19 18.30 34.18 -45.17
N GLU A 20 18.45 32.85 -45.07
CA GLU A 20 17.67 31.99 -44.20
C GLU A 20 17.65 32.48 -42.75
N ARG A 21 18.75 33.07 -42.24
CA ARG A 21 18.86 33.65 -40.89
C ARG A 21 17.97 34.88 -40.73
N ARG A 22 17.89 35.73 -41.76
CA ARG A 22 17.07 36.95 -41.76
C ARG A 22 15.58 36.57 -41.80
N LEU A 23 15.21 35.65 -42.69
CA LEU A 23 13.86 35.12 -42.83
C LEU A 23 13.36 34.45 -41.52
N ALA A 24 14.20 33.62 -40.88
CA ALA A 24 13.86 32.98 -39.62
C ALA A 24 13.59 33.98 -38.49
N ARG A 25 14.33 35.08 -38.46
CA ARG A 25 14.14 36.16 -37.45
C ARG A 25 12.91 36.99 -37.72
N GLU A 26 12.71 37.41 -38.96
CA GLU A 26 11.57 38.27 -39.37
C GLU A 26 10.23 37.58 -39.14
N PHE A 27 10.12 36.31 -39.48
CA PHE A 27 8.91 35.52 -39.35
C PHE A 27 8.77 34.74 -38.04
N ALA A 28 9.69 34.89 -37.11
CA ALA A 28 9.73 34.18 -35.83
C ALA A 28 9.62 32.63 -35.99
N VAL A 29 10.23 32.08 -37.03
CA VAL A 29 10.26 30.64 -37.32
C VAL A 29 11.66 30.07 -37.26
N SER A 30 11.79 28.75 -37.00
CA SER A 30 13.11 28.12 -36.96
C SER A 30 13.79 28.12 -38.35
N ARG A 31 15.14 28.27 -38.41
CA ARG A 31 15.89 28.16 -39.66
C ARG A 31 15.63 26.85 -40.42
N GLY A 32 15.42 25.74 -39.66
CA GLY A 32 15.07 24.46 -40.26
C GLY A 32 13.72 24.45 -40.96
N ARG A 33 12.76 25.28 -40.48
CA ARG A 33 11.45 25.45 -41.15
C ARG A 33 11.59 26.27 -42.42
N VAL A 34 12.37 27.37 -42.38
CA VAL A 34 12.64 28.17 -43.56
C VAL A 34 13.31 27.33 -44.65
N ARG A 35 14.37 26.58 -44.31
CA ARG A 35 15.10 25.71 -45.26
C ARG A 35 14.18 24.66 -45.86
N ARG A 36 13.32 24.02 -45.08
CA ARG A 36 12.35 23.02 -45.60
C ARG A 36 11.37 23.65 -46.58
N LEU A 37 10.82 24.81 -46.25
CA LEU A 37 9.89 25.52 -47.14
C LEU A 37 10.56 25.91 -48.48
N LEU A 38 11.78 26.47 -48.45
CA LEU A 38 12.49 26.82 -49.65
C LEU A 38 12.87 25.59 -50.49
N TYR A 39 13.25 24.49 -49.85
CA TYR A 39 13.53 23.23 -50.53
C TYR A 39 12.31 22.63 -51.19
N HIS A 40 11.15 22.61 -50.52
CA HIS A 40 9.92 22.14 -51.11
C HIS A 40 9.48 22.99 -52.29
N HIS A 41 9.59 24.31 -52.17
CA HIS A 41 9.21 25.22 -53.27
C HIS A 41 10.18 25.14 -54.46
N ALA A 42 11.45 24.87 -54.21
CA ALA A 42 12.43 24.65 -55.29
C ALA A 42 12.15 23.31 -56.02
N ALA A 43 11.83 22.25 -55.22
CA ALA A 43 11.48 20.95 -55.77
C ALA A 43 10.15 20.92 -56.58
N GLU A 44 9.19 21.77 -56.18
CA GLU A 44 7.91 21.96 -56.92
C GLU A 44 8.11 22.74 -58.24
N ARG A 45 9.14 23.58 -58.31
CA ARG A 45 9.48 24.30 -59.57
C ARG A 45 10.28 23.46 -60.57
N GLU A 46 11.10 22.52 -60.11
CA GLU A 46 11.88 21.65 -60.95
C GLU A 46 11.15 20.42 -61.51
N ASN A 47 10.07 20.00 -60.82
CA ASN A 47 9.32 18.79 -61.17
C ASN A 47 7.84 19.11 -61.48
N GLY A 48 7.56 19.45 -62.72
CA GLY A 48 6.21 19.18 -63.27
C GLY A 48 5.95 17.69 -63.23
N THR A 49 5.05 17.27 -62.28
CA THR A 49 4.35 15.98 -62.25
C THR A 49 5.20 14.67 -62.41
N GLU A 50 6.14 14.42 -61.49
CA GLU A 50 6.50 13.05 -61.17
C GLU A 50 6.66 12.90 -59.65
N LYS A 51 5.96 11.92 -59.05
CA LYS A 51 6.12 11.53 -57.65
C LYS A 51 7.52 11.03 -57.44
N ILE A 52 8.38 11.83 -56.80
CA ILE A 52 9.70 11.39 -56.39
C ILE A 52 9.47 10.33 -55.30
N GLU A 53 9.82 9.09 -55.56
CA GLU A 53 10.02 8.07 -54.53
C GLU A 53 11.05 8.58 -53.52
N LYS A 54 10.67 8.60 -52.27
CA LYS A 54 11.58 8.97 -51.18
C LYS A 54 12.82 8.08 -51.25
N PRO A 55 14.05 8.62 -51.19
CA PRO A 55 15.23 7.79 -51.17
C PRO A 55 15.13 6.77 -50.07
N ALA A 56 15.51 5.53 -50.34
CA ALA A 56 15.47 4.43 -49.41
C ALA A 56 16.20 4.89 -48.09
N VAL A 57 15.42 4.93 -47.00
CA VAL A 57 15.94 5.34 -45.68
C VAL A 57 17.08 4.39 -45.33
N ALA A 58 18.29 4.90 -45.18
CA ALA A 58 19.44 4.12 -44.76
C ALA A 58 19.06 3.28 -43.56
N SER A 59 19.31 1.97 -43.61
CA SER A 59 18.92 1.03 -42.55
C SER A 59 19.54 1.49 -41.21
N SER A 60 18.67 1.83 -40.28
CA SER A 60 19.08 2.24 -38.93
C SER A 60 19.51 1.01 -38.15
N LYS A 61 20.56 1.12 -37.31
CA LYS A 61 20.93 0.07 -36.35
C LYS A 61 19.75 -0.40 -35.47
N LEU A 62 18.67 0.41 -35.38
CA LEU A 62 17.46 0.11 -34.67
C LEU A 62 16.47 -0.78 -35.49
N ASP A 63 16.68 -0.90 -36.82
CA ASP A 63 15.76 -1.68 -37.67
C ASP A 63 15.80 -3.18 -37.33
N LEU A 64 16.93 -3.68 -36.81
CA LEU A 64 17.07 -5.05 -36.31
C LEU A 64 16.15 -5.33 -35.09
N TYR A 65 15.82 -4.30 -34.33
CA TYR A 65 15.00 -4.38 -33.11
C TYR A 65 13.54 -3.90 -33.33
N LYS A 66 13.15 -3.66 -34.58
CA LYS A 66 11.81 -3.15 -34.91
C LYS A 66 10.70 -4.11 -34.46
N ALA A 67 10.89 -5.41 -34.67
CA ALA A 67 9.94 -6.44 -34.24
C ALA A 67 9.82 -6.42 -32.69
N ASP A 68 10.94 -6.46 -31.98
CA ASP A 68 10.98 -6.43 -30.52
C ASP A 68 10.26 -5.19 -29.95
N ILE A 69 10.51 -4.01 -30.53
CA ILE A 69 9.85 -2.76 -30.10
C ILE A 69 8.35 -2.84 -30.35
N THR A 70 7.92 -3.37 -31.48
CA THR A 70 6.50 -3.51 -31.81
C THR A 70 5.81 -4.48 -30.85
N ASP A 71 6.42 -5.63 -30.57
CA ASP A 71 5.91 -6.62 -29.63
C ASP A 71 5.79 -6.06 -28.20
N LEU A 72 6.78 -5.31 -27.74
CA LEU A 72 6.74 -4.64 -26.44
C LEU A 72 5.63 -3.59 -26.37
N LEU A 73 5.44 -2.78 -27.42
CA LEU A 73 4.36 -1.80 -27.47
C LEU A 73 2.98 -2.47 -27.56
N GLU A 74 2.88 -3.64 -28.18
CA GLU A 74 1.66 -4.42 -28.26
C GLU A 74 1.34 -5.17 -26.98
N LYS A 75 2.33 -5.80 -26.35
CA LYS A 75 2.21 -6.52 -25.09
C LYS A 75 1.79 -5.59 -23.94
N TYR A 76 2.35 -4.38 -23.89
CA TYR A 76 2.11 -3.40 -22.85
C TYR A 76 1.35 -2.16 -23.39
N LYS A 77 0.10 -2.39 -23.85
CA LYS A 77 -0.75 -1.31 -24.38
C LYS A 77 -1.41 -0.46 -23.29
N ASN A 78 -1.77 -1.09 -22.18
CA ASN A 78 -2.56 -0.44 -21.14
C ASN A 78 -2.19 -0.98 -19.74
N PRO A 79 -1.37 -0.21 -18.99
CA PRO A 79 -0.72 1.05 -19.36
C PRO A 79 0.46 0.84 -20.31
N PRO A 80 0.79 1.85 -21.14
CA PRO A 80 1.86 1.70 -22.11
C PRO A 80 3.25 1.71 -21.43
N ILE A 81 4.13 0.82 -21.88
CA ILE A 81 5.55 0.82 -21.46
C ILE A 81 6.25 2.12 -21.83
N THR A 82 7.23 2.57 -21.03
CA THR A 82 7.99 3.78 -21.33
C THR A 82 9.06 3.53 -22.40
N ASN A 83 9.36 4.56 -23.22
CA ASN A 83 10.46 4.49 -24.18
C ASN A 83 11.81 4.19 -23.51
N GLN A 84 12.01 4.67 -22.29
CA GLN A 84 13.18 4.38 -21.48
C GLN A 84 13.28 2.88 -21.17
N ARG A 85 12.18 2.24 -20.77
CA ARG A 85 12.19 0.80 -20.46
C ARG A 85 12.37 -0.03 -21.72
N ILE A 86 11.78 0.38 -22.85
CA ILE A 86 12.05 -0.25 -24.15
C ILE A 86 13.54 -0.15 -24.51
N PHE A 87 14.14 1.03 -24.30
CA PHE A 87 15.57 1.23 -24.56
C PHE A 87 16.45 0.30 -23.70
N GLU A 88 16.15 0.16 -22.40
CA GLU A 88 16.86 -0.75 -21.50
C GLU A 88 16.79 -2.19 -22.01
N LEU A 89 15.60 -2.68 -22.34
CA LEU A 89 15.38 -4.05 -22.81
C LEU A 89 16.12 -4.37 -24.13
N ILE A 90 16.08 -3.43 -25.08
CA ILE A 90 16.82 -3.65 -26.34
C ILE A 90 18.33 -3.47 -26.20
N LYS A 91 18.78 -2.68 -25.21
CA LYS A 91 20.20 -2.56 -24.84
C LYS A 91 20.74 -3.86 -24.27
N GLU A 92 19.98 -4.52 -23.40
CA GLU A 92 20.28 -5.87 -22.89
C GLU A 92 20.43 -6.91 -24.03
N ARG A 93 19.73 -6.69 -25.15
CA ARG A 93 19.83 -7.51 -26.39
C ARG A 93 20.93 -7.05 -27.37
N GLY A 94 21.81 -6.12 -26.93
CA GLY A 94 22.97 -5.68 -27.71
C GLY A 94 22.77 -4.40 -28.54
N TYR A 95 21.72 -3.61 -28.31
CA TYR A 95 21.56 -2.32 -28.99
C TYR A 95 22.58 -1.29 -28.46
N LEU A 96 23.40 -0.74 -29.35
CA LEU A 96 24.46 0.24 -29.03
C LEU A 96 24.09 1.69 -29.36
N GLY A 97 22.85 1.97 -29.74
CA GLY A 97 22.38 3.32 -30.05
C GLY A 97 21.83 4.09 -28.85
N GLY A 98 21.38 5.32 -29.08
CA GLY A 98 20.87 6.22 -28.02
C GLY A 98 19.35 6.12 -27.85
N LEU A 99 18.89 6.55 -26.67
CA LEU A 99 17.47 6.64 -26.29
C LEU A 99 16.64 7.51 -27.24
N THR A 100 17.20 8.58 -27.81
CA THR A 100 16.48 9.49 -28.72
C THR A 100 15.99 8.76 -29.95
N MET A 101 16.81 7.88 -30.55
CA MET A 101 16.45 7.08 -31.71
C MET A 101 15.28 6.10 -31.38
N VAL A 102 15.35 5.46 -30.21
CA VAL A 102 14.26 4.58 -29.73
C VAL A 102 12.98 5.37 -29.52
N SER A 103 13.07 6.54 -28.91
CA SER A 103 11.91 7.41 -28.66
C SER A 103 11.26 7.91 -29.96
N GLU A 104 12.04 8.23 -30.97
CA GLU A 104 11.53 8.61 -32.30
C GLU A 104 10.84 7.43 -33.01
N ARG A 105 11.44 6.24 -32.95
CA ARG A 105 10.86 5.04 -33.53
C ARG A 105 9.55 4.66 -32.83
N CYS A 106 9.51 4.67 -31.50
CA CYS A 106 8.29 4.43 -30.73
C CYS A 106 7.19 5.45 -31.09
N ARG A 107 7.53 6.74 -31.23
CA ARG A 107 6.55 7.75 -31.68
C ARG A 107 6.01 7.45 -33.06
N THR A 108 6.83 7.01 -33.99
CA THR A 108 6.41 6.65 -35.34
C THR A 108 5.44 5.49 -35.30
N ILE A 109 5.78 4.39 -34.62
CA ILE A 109 4.91 3.22 -34.49
C ILE A 109 3.59 3.56 -33.82
N VAL A 110 3.64 4.33 -32.69
CA VAL A 110 2.45 4.74 -31.92
C VAL A 110 1.60 5.73 -32.72
N ARG A 111 2.21 6.64 -33.49
CA ARG A 111 1.49 7.60 -34.36
C ARG A 111 0.68 6.90 -35.44
N ASP A 112 1.27 5.93 -36.08
CA ASP A 112 0.58 5.15 -37.12
C ASP A 112 -0.61 4.35 -36.55
N TYR A 113 -0.55 3.98 -35.24
CA TYR A 113 -1.63 3.32 -34.53
C TYR A 113 -2.71 4.30 -34.00
N ILE A 114 -2.32 5.47 -33.44
CA ILE A 114 -3.24 6.43 -32.80
C ILE A 114 -4.11 7.16 -33.85
N VAL A 115 -3.62 7.36 -35.06
CA VAL A 115 -4.42 7.98 -36.16
C VAL A 115 -5.68 7.18 -36.44
N THR A 116 -5.70 5.89 -36.11
CA THR A 116 -6.81 4.97 -36.40
C THR A 116 -7.87 4.87 -35.28
N VAL A 117 -7.62 5.28 -34.00
CA VAL A 117 -8.45 4.83 -32.85
C VAL A 117 -8.93 5.90 -31.87
N ARG A 118 -8.47 7.18 -31.86
CA ARG A 118 -8.89 8.14 -30.84
C ARG A 118 -9.29 9.52 -31.35
N GLY A 119 -10.62 9.81 -31.25
CA GLY A 119 -11.14 11.18 -31.25
C GLY A 119 -10.56 11.99 -30.08
N LYS A 120 -10.04 13.21 -30.33
CA LYS A 120 -9.45 14.11 -29.34
C LYS A 120 -10.51 14.60 -28.35
N LYS A 121 -10.40 14.20 -27.07
CA LYS A 121 -10.93 15.00 -25.95
C LYS A 121 -9.83 15.96 -25.50
N SER A 122 -10.10 17.25 -25.55
CA SER A 122 -9.24 18.28 -25.00
C SER A 122 -9.26 18.18 -23.46
N PRO A 123 -8.12 18.01 -22.78
CA PRO A 123 -8.13 17.98 -21.33
C PRO A 123 -8.39 19.37 -20.76
N GLU A 124 -9.29 19.46 -19.78
CA GLU A 124 -9.48 20.69 -19.00
C GLU A 124 -8.16 21.09 -18.30
N PRO A 125 -7.84 22.39 -18.22
CA PRO A 125 -6.63 22.85 -17.56
C PRO A 125 -6.66 22.51 -16.07
N ILE A 126 -5.62 21.81 -15.59
CA ILE A 126 -5.45 21.45 -14.18
C ILE A 126 -4.51 22.47 -13.55
N VAL A 127 -4.99 23.21 -12.56
CA VAL A 127 -4.16 24.11 -11.76
C VAL A 127 -3.32 23.24 -10.79
N CYS A 128 -2.04 23.11 -11.11
CA CYS A 128 -1.09 22.46 -10.20
C CYS A 128 -0.65 23.49 -9.14
N VAL A 129 -1.16 23.37 -7.92
CA VAL A 129 -0.65 24.14 -6.78
C VAL A 129 0.71 23.53 -6.39
N GLU A 130 1.77 24.33 -6.53
CA GLU A 130 3.10 23.96 -6.02
C GLU A 130 3.11 24.10 -4.50
N THR A 131 3.81 23.17 -3.83
CA THR A 131 3.98 23.18 -2.38
C THR A 131 5.38 23.69 -2.04
N ALA A 132 5.51 24.37 -0.91
CA ALA A 132 6.80 24.80 -0.39
C ALA A 132 7.66 23.61 0.06
N PRO A 133 8.99 23.75 0.18
CA PRO A 133 9.85 22.70 0.73
C PRO A 133 9.39 22.27 2.12
N GLY A 134 9.33 20.97 2.37
CA GLY A 134 8.92 20.37 3.64
C GLY A 134 7.45 20.59 4.03
N GLU A 135 6.64 21.20 3.16
CA GLU A 135 5.26 21.52 3.48
C GLU A 135 4.39 20.25 3.51
N ARG A 136 4.40 19.45 2.45
CA ARG A 136 3.44 18.36 2.30
C ARG A 136 4.01 17.09 1.72
N GLY A 137 3.66 15.96 2.35
CA GLY A 137 3.76 14.63 1.78
C GLY A 137 2.37 14.07 1.48
N SER A 138 2.33 13.06 0.62
CA SER A 138 1.08 12.38 0.27
C SER A 138 1.33 10.88 0.17
N HIS A 139 0.40 10.07 0.66
CA HIS A 139 0.47 8.62 0.52
C HIS A 139 -0.77 8.06 -0.16
N ASP A 140 -0.61 6.89 -0.75
CA ASP A 140 -1.67 6.15 -1.41
C ASP A 140 -1.29 4.68 -1.55
N TRP A 141 -2.29 3.83 -1.88
CA TRP A 141 -2.13 2.40 -2.14
C TRP A 141 -2.45 2.07 -3.59
N SER A 142 -1.80 1.04 -4.11
CA SER A 142 -2.19 0.48 -5.40
C SER A 142 -2.00 -1.04 -5.40
N ASP A 143 -2.97 -1.75 -5.99
CA ASP A 143 -2.93 -3.20 -6.14
C ASP A 143 -2.55 -3.58 -7.57
N TYR A 144 -1.69 -4.58 -7.69
CA TYR A 144 -1.25 -5.11 -8.98
C TYR A 144 -1.24 -6.63 -8.97
N PHE A 145 -1.68 -7.23 -10.05
CA PHE A 145 -1.47 -8.66 -10.29
C PHE A 145 -0.11 -8.87 -10.94
N ILE A 146 0.79 -9.53 -10.22
CA ILE A 146 2.16 -9.82 -10.66
C ILE A 146 2.31 -11.32 -10.83
N ASN A 147 2.79 -11.73 -12.00
CA ASN A 147 3.08 -13.13 -12.28
C ASN A 147 4.54 -13.42 -11.94
N PHE A 148 4.77 -14.06 -10.80
CA PHE A 148 6.08 -14.50 -10.38
C PHE A 148 6.47 -15.80 -11.07
N THR A 149 7.73 -15.93 -11.47
CA THR A 149 8.22 -17.12 -12.17
C THR A 149 8.23 -18.37 -11.30
N LEU A 150 8.34 -18.25 -9.97
CA LEU A 150 8.36 -19.36 -9.02
C LEU A 150 7.00 -19.65 -8.39
N THR A 151 6.19 -18.61 -8.10
CA THR A 151 4.95 -18.79 -7.31
C THR A 151 3.67 -18.53 -8.11
N GLY A 152 3.78 -18.05 -9.36
CA GLY A 152 2.64 -17.77 -10.22
C GLY A 152 2.02 -16.39 -9.96
N LEU A 153 0.73 -16.24 -10.32
CA LEU A 153 0.01 -14.98 -10.25
C LEU A 153 -0.41 -14.64 -8.82
N GLU A 154 0.07 -13.51 -8.31
CA GLU A 154 -0.28 -13.00 -6.98
C GLU A 154 -0.79 -11.56 -7.05
N ASN A 155 -1.71 -11.21 -6.14
CA ASN A 155 -2.10 -9.83 -5.91
C ASN A 155 -1.13 -9.18 -4.92
N ILE A 156 -0.48 -8.10 -5.35
CA ILE A 156 0.53 -7.35 -4.58
C ILE A 156 0.03 -5.95 -4.34
N THR A 157 0.03 -5.53 -3.08
CA THR A 157 -0.29 -4.15 -2.68
C THR A 157 0.99 -3.37 -2.44
N PHE A 158 1.07 -2.19 -3.04
CA PHE A 158 2.14 -1.21 -2.77
C PHE A 158 1.58 -0.05 -1.96
N LEU A 159 2.34 0.37 -0.95
CA LEU A 159 2.19 1.66 -0.30
C LEU A 159 3.22 2.63 -0.90
N SER A 160 2.77 3.80 -1.28
CA SER A 160 3.62 4.89 -1.75
C SER A 160 3.49 6.10 -0.85
N PHE A 161 4.63 6.73 -0.54
CA PHE A 161 4.69 8.05 0.08
C PHE A 161 5.60 8.96 -0.75
N ILE A 162 5.15 10.16 -1.09
CA ILE A 162 5.88 11.13 -1.90
C ILE A 162 5.91 12.50 -1.24
N LEU A 163 7.08 13.13 -1.21
CA LEU A 163 7.19 14.56 -0.87
C LEU A 163 6.75 15.40 -2.06
N ASN A 164 5.81 16.31 -1.82
CA ASN A 164 5.16 17.06 -2.90
C ASN A 164 6.07 18.13 -3.55
N TYR A 165 7.12 18.58 -2.87
CA TYR A 165 8.09 19.52 -3.42
C TYR A 165 9.18 18.83 -4.23
N SER A 166 10.01 18.00 -3.61
CA SER A 166 11.15 17.33 -4.27
C SER A 166 10.74 16.22 -5.23
N ARG A 167 9.52 15.68 -5.10
CA ARG A 167 9.05 14.48 -5.80
C ARG A 167 9.83 13.23 -5.42
N ARG A 168 10.63 13.28 -4.34
CA ARG A 168 11.28 12.08 -3.79
C ARG A 168 10.22 11.16 -3.21
N GLN A 169 10.30 9.89 -3.58
CA GLN A 169 9.23 8.92 -3.33
C GLN A 169 9.79 7.68 -2.66
N TYR A 170 9.09 7.21 -1.64
CA TYR A 170 9.25 5.89 -1.06
C TYR A 170 8.12 4.98 -1.49
N ILE A 171 8.42 3.73 -1.82
CA ILE A 171 7.43 2.70 -2.16
C ILE A 171 7.87 1.40 -1.51
N GLU A 172 6.93 0.70 -0.88
CA GLU A 172 7.16 -0.65 -0.36
C GLU A 172 5.99 -1.59 -0.65
N LEU A 173 6.29 -2.91 -0.67
CA LEU A 173 5.27 -3.95 -0.69
C LEU A 173 4.70 -4.10 0.71
N VAL A 174 3.38 -4.24 0.77
CA VAL A 174 2.66 -4.45 2.03
C VAL A 174 1.74 -5.66 1.93
N GLU A 175 1.46 -6.28 3.08
CA GLU A 175 0.65 -7.48 3.14
C GLU A 175 -0.86 -7.19 3.11
N ASP A 176 -1.25 -6.04 3.65
CA ASP A 176 -2.65 -5.59 3.71
C ASP A 176 -2.73 -4.07 3.82
N LYS A 177 -3.97 -3.54 3.80
CA LYS A 177 -4.26 -2.10 3.95
C LYS A 177 -4.76 -1.78 5.37
N SER A 178 -4.27 -2.50 6.38
CA SER A 178 -4.62 -2.24 7.77
C SER A 178 -3.98 -0.94 8.27
N GLN A 179 -4.51 -0.41 9.36
CA GLN A 179 -3.97 0.80 9.99
C GLN A 179 -2.54 0.59 10.49
N SER A 180 -2.24 -0.55 11.11
CA SER A 180 -0.89 -0.87 11.57
C SER A 180 0.11 -0.94 10.41
N THR A 181 -0.29 -1.52 9.29
CA THR A 181 0.52 -1.56 8.06
C THR A 181 0.76 -0.16 7.49
N LEU A 182 -0.26 0.71 7.49
CA LEU A 182 -0.09 2.10 7.07
C LEU A 182 0.92 2.85 7.96
N LEU A 183 0.74 2.77 9.28
CA LEU A 183 1.60 3.51 10.21
C LEU A 183 3.05 3.05 10.11
N ARG A 184 3.28 1.74 9.98
CA ARG A 184 4.63 1.19 9.76
C ARG A 184 5.23 1.69 8.44
N GLY A 185 4.47 1.64 7.35
CA GLY A 185 4.94 2.12 6.05
C GLY A 185 5.26 3.62 6.05
N LEU A 186 4.48 4.43 6.77
CA LEU A 186 4.81 5.84 6.97
C LEU A 186 6.10 6.04 7.80
N MET A 187 6.32 5.22 8.84
CA MET A 187 7.58 5.24 9.60
C MET A 187 8.78 4.90 8.71
N ASN A 188 8.66 3.88 7.87
CA ASN A 188 9.69 3.50 6.91
C ASN A 188 9.95 4.61 5.90
N ALA A 189 8.88 5.24 5.39
CA ALA A 189 8.98 6.37 4.47
C ALA A 189 9.71 7.57 5.10
N PHE A 190 9.38 7.93 6.33
CA PHE A 190 10.05 9.03 7.03
C PHE A 190 11.53 8.73 7.30
N SER A 191 11.86 7.49 7.63
CA SER A 191 13.25 7.04 7.79
C SER A 191 14.02 7.13 6.47
N TYR A 192 13.42 6.67 5.34
CA TYR A 192 14.02 6.77 4.01
C TYR A 192 14.22 8.22 3.54
N LEU A 193 13.27 9.09 3.88
CA LEU A 193 13.28 10.51 3.53
C LEU A 193 14.05 11.36 4.55
N GLU A 194 14.56 10.78 5.62
CA GLU A 194 15.35 11.43 6.67
C GLU A 194 14.63 12.61 7.34
N GLY A 195 13.28 12.59 7.34
CA GLY A 195 12.48 13.64 7.94
C GLY A 195 10.99 13.53 7.67
N VAL A 196 10.22 14.40 8.29
CA VAL A 196 8.75 14.39 8.27
C VAL A 196 8.23 15.71 7.74
N PRO A 197 7.33 15.72 6.73
CA PRO A 197 6.71 16.94 6.24
C PRO A 197 5.73 17.52 7.26
N ARG A 198 5.47 18.83 7.18
CA ARG A 198 4.51 19.52 8.07
C ARG A 198 3.09 18.97 7.94
N GLU A 199 2.72 18.53 6.75
CA GLU A 199 1.39 18.01 6.44
C GLU A 199 1.47 16.65 5.74
N ILE A 200 0.54 15.76 6.08
CA ILE A 200 0.35 14.48 5.37
C ILE A 200 -1.04 14.48 4.74
N LYS A 201 -1.09 14.43 3.42
CA LYS A 201 -2.32 14.31 2.68
C LYS A 201 -2.66 12.85 2.45
N SER A 202 -3.86 12.43 2.87
CA SER A 202 -4.38 11.08 2.71
C SER A 202 -5.70 11.07 1.97
N ASP A 203 -5.99 9.97 1.30
CA ASP A 203 -7.34 9.65 0.84
C ASP A 203 -8.26 9.32 2.04
N ASN A 204 -9.60 9.28 1.80
CA ASN A 204 -10.63 9.02 2.81
C ASN A 204 -10.71 7.54 3.22
N GLN A 205 -9.57 6.87 3.37
CA GLN A 205 -9.53 5.49 3.84
C GLN A 205 -9.81 5.41 5.34
N LYS A 206 -10.47 4.34 5.78
CA LYS A 206 -10.82 4.12 7.19
C LYS A 206 -9.62 4.08 8.14
N ALA A 207 -8.43 3.76 7.63
CA ALA A 207 -7.19 3.81 8.40
C ALA A 207 -6.83 5.23 8.87
N CYS A 208 -7.29 6.26 8.15
CA CYS A 208 -7.00 7.67 8.43
C CYS A 208 -8.23 8.45 8.89
N VAL A 209 -9.38 8.26 8.26
CA VAL A 209 -10.60 9.04 8.49
C VAL A 209 -11.75 8.12 8.89
N ASP A 210 -12.29 8.31 10.09
CA ASP A 210 -13.42 7.53 10.57
C ASP A 210 -14.73 7.96 9.87
N ARG A 211 -14.97 9.27 9.78
CA ARG A 211 -16.17 9.87 9.18
C ARG A 211 -15.99 11.35 8.84
N TRP A 212 -16.98 11.91 8.16
CA TRP A 212 -17.06 13.35 7.90
C TRP A 212 -18.25 13.93 8.69
N GLU A 213 -17.99 15.01 9.40
CA GLU A 213 -19.01 15.76 10.16
C GLU A 213 -18.99 17.23 9.74
N LEU A 214 -20.13 17.77 9.33
CA LEU A 214 -20.30 19.18 8.92
C LEU A 214 -19.23 19.66 7.93
N GLY A 215 -18.84 18.78 6.98
CA GLY A 215 -17.81 19.11 5.98
C GLY A 215 -16.36 19.06 6.50
N ARG A 216 -16.15 18.52 7.70
CA ARG A 216 -14.81 18.35 8.29
C ARG A 216 -14.50 16.87 8.52
N PRO A 217 -13.26 16.42 8.27
CA PRO A 217 -12.86 15.06 8.53
C PRO A 217 -12.71 14.81 10.04
N VAL A 218 -13.26 13.70 10.53
CA VAL A 218 -12.97 13.16 11.86
C VAL A 218 -11.92 12.07 11.67
N PHE A 219 -10.69 12.38 12.00
CA PHE A 219 -9.59 11.45 11.86
C PHE A 219 -9.65 10.33 12.90
N ASN A 220 -9.21 9.16 12.51
CA ASN A 220 -9.03 8.03 13.41
C ASN A 220 -8.07 8.41 14.55
N LYS A 221 -8.41 8.04 15.80
CA LYS A 221 -7.65 8.43 16.99
C LYS A 221 -6.19 7.95 16.96
N THR A 222 -5.95 6.71 16.51
CA THR A 222 -4.60 6.14 16.40
C THR A 222 -3.79 6.87 15.35
N TYR A 223 -4.40 7.17 14.18
CA TYR A 223 -3.74 7.95 13.13
C TYR A 223 -3.42 9.39 13.59
N LEU A 224 -4.34 10.02 14.31
CA LEU A 224 -4.09 11.35 14.89
C LEU A 224 -2.97 11.32 15.94
N GLY A 225 -2.93 10.29 16.79
CA GLY A 225 -1.82 10.08 17.75
C GLY A 225 -0.48 9.90 17.05
N PHE A 226 -0.45 9.13 15.95
CA PHE A 226 0.72 8.99 15.09
C PHE A 226 1.18 10.34 14.52
N CYS A 227 0.27 11.09 13.92
CA CYS A 227 0.58 12.41 13.35
C CYS A 227 1.11 13.38 14.42
N THR A 228 0.53 13.36 15.64
CA THR A 228 0.99 14.17 16.77
C THR A 228 2.40 13.78 17.19
N HIS A 229 2.71 12.48 17.27
CA HIS A 229 4.04 11.98 17.63
C HIS A 229 5.11 12.46 16.64
N TYR A 230 4.79 12.46 15.35
CA TYR A 230 5.69 12.93 14.29
C TYR A 230 5.60 14.44 14.00
N ARG A 231 4.78 15.19 14.75
CA ARG A 231 4.56 16.65 14.59
C ARG A 231 4.12 17.04 13.20
N THR A 232 3.25 16.24 12.59
CA THR A 232 2.69 16.48 11.26
C THR A 232 1.18 16.61 11.32
N VAL A 233 0.59 17.39 10.43
CA VAL A 233 -0.85 17.65 10.39
C VAL A 233 -1.51 16.76 9.33
N PRO A 234 -2.49 15.92 9.69
CA PRO A 234 -3.21 15.12 8.70
C PRO A 234 -4.19 16.00 7.89
N ILE A 235 -4.19 15.81 6.57
CA ILE A 235 -5.12 16.46 5.64
C ILE A 235 -5.87 15.37 4.87
N ALA A 236 -7.20 15.41 4.91
CA ALA A 236 -8.04 14.51 4.13
C ALA A 236 -8.55 15.19 2.85
N ILE A 237 -8.67 14.41 1.78
CA ILE A 237 -9.24 14.84 0.52
C ILE A 237 -10.76 14.94 0.66
N HIS A 238 -11.38 16.00 0.18
CA HIS A 238 -12.83 16.12 0.22
C HIS A 238 -13.53 15.01 -0.59
N PRO A 239 -14.57 14.38 -0.02
CA PRO A 239 -15.36 13.40 -0.75
C PRO A 239 -15.91 14.00 -2.05
N GLY A 240 -15.79 13.25 -3.15
CA GLY A 240 -16.27 13.71 -4.47
C GLY A 240 -15.34 14.64 -5.25
N LYS A 241 -14.13 14.96 -4.74
CA LYS A 241 -13.12 15.74 -5.46
C LYS A 241 -11.85 14.95 -5.77
N PRO A 242 -11.89 13.85 -6.53
CA PRO A 242 -10.73 12.99 -6.79
C PRO A 242 -9.59 13.75 -7.49
N ARG A 243 -9.89 14.84 -8.22
CA ARG A 243 -8.88 15.68 -8.90
C ARG A 243 -7.90 16.37 -7.94
N GLU A 244 -8.22 16.49 -6.65
CA GLU A 244 -7.29 17.03 -5.64
C GLU A 244 -6.11 16.08 -5.38
N ASN A 245 -6.22 14.79 -5.78
CA ASN A 245 -5.18 13.76 -5.55
C ASN A 245 -4.25 13.50 -6.75
N LEU A 246 -4.37 14.22 -7.84
CA LEU A 246 -3.62 14.00 -9.09
C LEU A 246 -2.09 13.95 -8.93
N LYS A 247 -1.53 14.55 -7.85
CA LYS A 247 -0.10 14.49 -7.57
C LYS A 247 0.34 13.11 -7.05
N VAL A 248 -0.57 12.30 -6.49
CA VAL A 248 -0.29 10.98 -5.89
C VAL A 248 -0.64 9.84 -6.86
N GLU A 249 -1.67 9.97 -7.67
CA GLU A 249 -2.07 8.95 -8.66
C GLU A 249 -1.02 8.77 -9.77
N ARG A 250 -0.37 9.86 -10.19
CA ARG A 250 0.68 9.83 -11.22
C ARG A 250 1.91 8.98 -10.86
N PRO A 251 2.40 8.95 -9.61
CA PRO A 251 3.50 8.09 -9.19
C PRO A 251 3.25 6.61 -9.42
N PHE A 252 2.06 6.09 -9.13
CA PHE A 252 1.72 4.68 -9.40
C PHE A 252 1.68 4.36 -10.89
N HIS A 253 1.11 5.24 -11.68
CA HIS A 253 1.14 5.08 -13.14
C HIS A 253 2.57 5.08 -13.70
N TYR A 254 3.48 5.84 -13.06
CA TYR A 254 4.89 5.81 -13.41
C TYR A 254 5.59 4.53 -12.94
N LEU A 255 5.30 4.04 -11.72
CA LEU A 255 5.76 2.75 -11.21
C LEU A 255 5.38 1.63 -12.19
N GLU A 256 4.13 1.58 -12.60
CA GLU A 256 3.61 0.57 -13.53
C GLU A 256 4.35 0.61 -14.88
N LYS A 257 4.46 1.78 -15.47
CA LYS A 257 5.11 1.95 -16.79
C LYS A 257 6.61 1.73 -16.80
N SER A 258 7.29 2.14 -15.73
CA SER A 258 8.75 2.24 -15.71
C SER A 258 9.41 1.13 -14.90
N PHE A 259 8.68 0.55 -13.94
CA PHE A 259 9.20 -0.51 -13.09
C PHE A 259 8.54 -1.86 -13.37
N LEU A 260 7.21 -1.97 -13.32
CA LEU A 260 6.53 -3.25 -13.45
C LEU A 260 6.52 -3.77 -14.90
N ASN A 261 6.21 -2.91 -15.87
CA ASN A 261 6.12 -3.32 -17.26
C ASN A 261 7.49 -3.73 -17.82
N GLY A 262 7.52 -4.94 -18.38
CA GLY A 262 8.72 -5.49 -19.01
C GLY A 262 9.78 -5.98 -18.03
N ARG A 263 9.44 -6.19 -16.76
CA ARG A 263 10.29 -6.88 -15.79
C ARG A 263 9.70 -8.24 -15.43
N GLU A 264 10.60 -9.16 -15.10
CA GLU A 264 10.26 -10.46 -14.54
C GLU A 264 10.74 -10.51 -13.10
N PHE A 265 9.90 -11.07 -12.24
CA PHE A 265 10.19 -11.23 -10.82
C PHE A 265 10.10 -12.71 -10.46
N ARG A 266 11.07 -13.21 -9.72
CA ARG A 266 11.08 -14.60 -9.29
C ARG A 266 10.05 -14.86 -8.19
N ASP A 267 10.08 -14.02 -7.17
CA ASP A 267 9.27 -14.07 -5.96
C ASP A 267 9.13 -12.65 -5.36
N ARG A 268 8.43 -12.55 -4.23
CA ARG A 268 8.22 -11.26 -3.53
C ARG A 268 9.53 -10.62 -3.06
N GLU A 269 10.52 -11.41 -2.65
CA GLU A 269 11.80 -10.88 -2.17
C GLU A 269 12.63 -10.32 -3.32
N ASP A 270 12.59 -10.96 -4.47
CA ASP A 270 13.21 -10.44 -5.69
C ASP A 270 12.54 -9.14 -6.14
N LEU A 271 11.20 -9.07 -6.08
CA LEU A 271 10.45 -7.83 -6.36
C LEU A 271 10.86 -6.69 -5.41
N LYS A 272 10.96 -6.93 -4.10
CA LYS A 272 11.43 -5.94 -3.11
C LYS A 272 12.84 -5.44 -3.43
N ARG A 273 13.75 -6.37 -3.73
CA ARG A 273 15.14 -6.02 -4.08
C ARG A 273 15.21 -5.15 -5.34
N GLN A 274 14.51 -5.55 -6.41
CA GLN A 274 14.48 -4.80 -7.66
C GLN A 274 13.82 -3.42 -7.48
N LEU A 275 12.77 -3.32 -6.64
CA LEU A 275 12.10 -2.06 -6.30
C LEU A 275 13.05 -1.11 -5.58
N ALA A 276 13.80 -1.59 -4.59
CA ALA A 276 14.75 -0.78 -3.84
C ALA A 276 15.84 -0.21 -4.77
N LEU A 277 16.40 -1.04 -5.65
CA LEU A 277 17.37 -0.59 -6.66
C LEU A 277 16.75 0.44 -7.63
N TRP A 278 15.55 0.19 -8.10
CA TRP A 278 14.86 1.12 -9.00
C TRP A 278 14.57 2.47 -8.35
N LEU A 279 14.22 2.50 -7.07
CA LEU A 279 13.99 3.75 -6.33
C LEU A 279 15.26 4.59 -6.27
N THR A 280 16.38 4.00 -5.86
CA THR A 280 17.64 4.72 -5.62
C THR A 280 18.42 5.02 -6.91
N GLU A 281 18.55 4.05 -7.79
CA GLU A 281 19.41 4.15 -8.98
C GLU A 281 18.70 4.78 -10.19
N TYR A 282 17.37 4.78 -10.18
CA TYR A 282 16.58 5.29 -11.29
C TYR A 282 15.61 6.39 -10.89
N ASN A 283 14.64 6.12 -9.98
CA ASN A 283 13.58 7.07 -9.69
C ASN A 283 14.09 8.36 -9.04
N ASP A 284 15.05 8.26 -8.13
CA ASP A 284 15.60 9.41 -7.40
C ASP A 284 16.57 10.26 -8.25
N VAL A 285 17.23 9.65 -9.24
CA VAL A 285 18.27 10.33 -10.06
C VAL A 285 17.79 10.78 -11.43
N ARG A 286 16.63 10.35 -11.88
CA ARG A 286 16.05 10.82 -13.15
C ARG A 286 15.65 12.28 -13.09
N ILE A 287 15.75 12.99 -14.21
CA ILE A 287 15.18 14.34 -14.31
C ILE A 287 13.65 14.25 -14.32
N HIS A 288 13.03 14.79 -13.28
CA HIS A 288 11.58 14.78 -13.17
C HIS A 288 10.95 15.80 -14.12
N ARG A 289 9.98 15.35 -14.94
CA ARG A 289 9.41 16.15 -16.03
C ARG A 289 8.81 17.50 -15.57
N THR A 290 8.20 17.53 -14.39
CA THR A 290 7.52 18.75 -13.90
C THR A 290 8.51 19.74 -13.28
N THR A 291 9.51 19.25 -12.54
CA THR A 291 10.48 20.09 -11.83
C THR A 291 11.71 20.42 -12.67
N GLY A 292 11.98 19.64 -13.72
CA GLY A 292 13.20 19.76 -14.52
C GLY A 292 14.50 19.39 -13.79
N ARG A 293 14.38 18.84 -12.56
CA ARG A 293 15.51 18.50 -11.67
C ARG A 293 15.37 17.07 -11.16
N LYS A 294 16.44 16.55 -10.59
CA LYS A 294 16.43 15.22 -9.97
C LYS A 294 15.79 15.28 -8.59
N PRO A 295 14.91 14.33 -8.22
CA PRO A 295 14.30 14.29 -6.91
C PRO A 295 15.29 14.29 -5.74
N VAL A 296 16.39 13.54 -5.85
CA VAL A 296 17.43 13.50 -4.81
C VAL A 296 18.10 14.85 -4.59
N GLU A 297 18.41 15.60 -5.67
CA GLU A 297 19.02 16.93 -5.58
C GLU A 297 18.06 17.95 -4.95
N MET A 298 16.78 17.89 -5.32
CA MET A 298 15.76 18.74 -4.71
C MET A 298 15.52 18.40 -3.25
N HIS A 299 15.58 17.10 -2.90
CA HIS A 299 15.42 16.65 -1.53
C HIS A 299 16.51 17.18 -0.60
N VAL A 300 17.76 17.22 -1.02
CA VAL A 300 18.85 17.84 -0.23
C VAL A 300 18.49 19.28 0.16
N GLY A 301 17.89 20.04 -0.75
CA GLY A 301 17.40 21.39 -0.46
C GLY A 301 16.14 21.42 0.38
N GLU A 302 15.38 20.34 0.46
CA GLU A 302 14.14 20.21 1.24
C GLU A 302 14.40 19.76 2.69
N LEU A 303 15.47 19.01 2.95
CA LEU A 303 15.81 18.46 4.28
C LEU A 303 15.75 19.49 5.44
N PRO A 304 16.27 20.73 5.33
CA PRO A 304 16.21 21.69 6.41
C PRO A 304 14.80 22.12 6.80
N PHE A 305 13.80 21.87 5.94
CA PHE A 305 12.40 22.25 6.14
C PHE A 305 11.53 21.09 6.64
N LEU A 306 12.06 19.87 6.67
CA LEU A 306 11.41 18.72 7.27
C LEU A 306 11.59 18.74 8.80
N HIS A 307 10.60 18.23 9.53
CA HIS A 307 10.76 17.96 10.94
C HIS A 307 11.75 16.80 11.14
N PRO A 308 12.62 16.88 12.16
CA PRO A 308 13.50 15.76 12.48
C PRO A 308 12.71 14.57 12.98
N LEU A 309 13.24 13.38 12.74
CA LEU A 309 12.67 12.13 13.25
C LEU A 309 12.67 12.15 14.78
N PRO A 310 11.62 11.63 15.44
CA PRO A 310 11.61 11.49 16.89
C PRO A 310 12.68 10.48 17.33
N GLN A 311 13.13 10.60 18.61
CA GLN A 311 14.14 9.69 19.17
C GLN A 311 13.69 8.23 19.21
N SER A 312 12.39 7.99 19.39
CA SER A 312 11.80 6.65 19.34
C SER A 312 10.71 6.60 18.28
N PRO A 313 10.60 5.50 17.51
CA PRO A 313 9.50 5.33 16.59
C PRO A 313 8.15 5.27 17.33
N TYR A 314 7.07 5.60 16.63
CA TYR A 314 5.72 5.44 17.16
C TYR A 314 5.42 3.97 17.42
N ASP A 315 4.81 3.67 18.58
CA ASP A 315 4.35 2.31 18.87
C ASP A 315 3.03 2.03 18.15
N ALA A 316 3.14 1.39 17.00
CA ALA A 316 1.99 0.98 16.17
C ALA A 316 1.41 -0.38 16.58
N SER A 317 1.81 -0.93 17.72
CA SER A 317 1.28 -2.20 18.19
C SER A 317 -0.22 -2.10 18.54
N THR A 318 -0.93 -3.17 18.25
CA THR A 318 -2.34 -3.33 18.66
C THR A 318 -2.39 -3.99 20.03
N ILE A 319 -3.16 -3.39 20.95
CA ILE A 319 -3.46 -4.01 22.24
C ILE A 319 -4.92 -4.41 22.24
N ASP A 320 -5.18 -5.67 22.57
CA ASP A 320 -6.54 -6.23 22.63
C ASP A 320 -6.61 -7.26 23.76
N TYR A 321 -7.83 -7.68 24.14
CA TYR A 321 -8.03 -8.73 25.12
C TYR A 321 -8.46 -10.02 24.43
N ARG A 322 -7.85 -11.13 24.82
CA ARG A 322 -8.21 -12.47 24.34
C ARG A 322 -8.36 -13.42 25.49
N VAL A 323 -9.38 -14.28 25.38
CA VAL A 323 -9.61 -15.34 26.34
C VAL A 323 -8.78 -16.54 25.99
N VAL A 324 -8.07 -17.06 26.98
CA VAL A 324 -7.31 -18.31 26.84
C VAL A 324 -8.29 -19.46 26.82
N ASN A 325 -8.29 -20.26 25.75
CA ASN A 325 -9.19 -21.40 25.57
C ASN A 325 -8.80 -22.61 26.44
N ASN A 326 -9.60 -23.68 26.37
CA ASN A 326 -9.36 -24.94 27.09
C ASN A 326 -8.08 -25.69 26.64
N GLU A 327 -7.52 -25.33 25.50
CA GLU A 327 -6.24 -25.87 24.98
C GLU A 327 -5.04 -25.02 25.41
N SER A 328 -5.22 -24.09 26.33
CA SER A 328 -4.20 -23.13 26.76
C SER A 328 -3.66 -22.27 25.64
N CYS A 329 -4.53 -21.81 24.76
CA CYS A 329 -4.17 -20.97 23.63
C CYS A 329 -5.08 -19.74 23.57
N ILE A 330 -4.54 -18.63 23.05
CA ILE A 330 -5.34 -17.51 22.56
C ILE A 330 -5.47 -17.63 21.06
N GLN A 331 -6.58 -17.14 20.51
CA GLN A 331 -6.76 -17.00 19.06
C GLN A 331 -6.47 -15.56 18.63
N TRP A 332 -5.57 -15.41 17.65
CA TRP A 332 -5.35 -14.17 16.93
C TRP A 332 -5.48 -14.45 15.43
N GLU A 333 -6.38 -13.74 14.76
CA GLU A 333 -6.80 -14.03 13.38
C GLU A 333 -7.23 -15.51 13.26
N ARG A 334 -6.52 -16.29 12.43
CA ARG A 334 -6.77 -17.72 12.20
C ARG A 334 -5.83 -18.67 12.96
N TYR A 335 -4.91 -18.13 13.76
CA TYR A 335 -3.86 -18.91 14.44
C TYR A 335 -4.09 -18.96 15.94
N TYR A 336 -3.60 -20.02 16.57
CA TYR A 336 -3.66 -20.28 18.01
C TYR A 336 -2.27 -20.18 18.60
N TYR A 337 -2.08 -19.31 19.57
CA TYR A 337 -0.80 -19.08 20.25
C TYR A 337 -0.85 -19.67 21.66
N VAL A 338 0.12 -20.54 21.97
CA VAL A 338 0.17 -21.25 23.25
C VAL A 338 0.47 -20.27 24.40
N VAL A 339 -0.27 -20.42 25.49
CA VAL A 339 -0.13 -19.61 26.72
C VAL A 339 0.13 -20.59 27.89
N PRO A 340 0.83 -20.19 28.97
CA PRO A 340 1.00 -21.01 30.14
C PRO A 340 -0.34 -21.48 30.74
N ARG A 341 -0.39 -22.72 31.23
CA ARG A 341 -1.63 -23.40 31.69
C ARG A 341 -2.47 -22.64 32.73
N GLY A 342 -1.78 -21.92 33.62
CA GLY A 342 -2.42 -21.20 34.71
C GLY A 342 -3.48 -20.17 34.31
N TYR A 343 -3.63 -19.85 33.00
CA TYR A 343 -4.47 -18.77 32.51
C TYR A 343 -5.66 -19.23 31.66
N ILE A 344 -5.97 -20.53 31.63
CA ILE A 344 -7.15 -21.04 30.90
C ILE A 344 -8.42 -20.35 31.44
N TYR A 345 -9.26 -19.84 30.49
CA TYR A 345 -10.46 -19.04 30.70
C TYR A 345 -10.22 -17.66 31.35
N GLU A 346 -8.98 -17.21 31.47
CA GLU A 346 -8.68 -15.84 31.83
C GLU A 346 -8.68 -14.93 30.58
N SER A 347 -9.16 -13.71 30.77
CA SER A 347 -9.05 -12.66 29.77
C SER A 347 -7.68 -11.98 29.91
N CYS A 348 -6.82 -12.22 28.92
CA CYS A 348 -5.45 -11.77 28.93
C CYS A 348 -5.24 -10.62 27.93
N PRO A 349 -4.59 -9.51 28.33
CA PRO A 349 -4.13 -8.51 27.39
C PRO A 349 -3.12 -9.12 26.40
N VAL A 350 -3.24 -8.75 25.16
CA VAL A 350 -2.37 -9.21 24.08
C VAL A 350 -1.87 -8.00 23.33
N ARG A 351 -0.55 -7.88 23.20
CA ARG A 351 0.09 -6.87 22.37
C ARG A 351 0.65 -7.51 21.13
N VAL A 352 0.26 -6.98 19.98
CA VAL A 352 0.66 -7.49 18.68
C VAL A 352 1.37 -6.39 17.91
N ASP A 353 2.60 -6.64 17.53
CA ASP A 353 3.36 -5.83 16.59
C ASP A 353 3.51 -6.55 15.24
N ASP A 354 4.37 -6.08 14.36
CA ASP A 354 4.57 -6.62 13.01
C ASP A 354 5.31 -7.97 12.98
N LYS A 355 5.97 -8.35 14.08
CA LYS A 355 6.83 -9.54 14.14
C LYS A 355 6.37 -10.55 15.16
N GLN A 356 5.75 -10.08 16.23
CA GLN A 356 5.47 -10.92 17.38
C GLN A 356 4.16 -10.57 18.09
N ILE A 357 3.67 -11.52 18.84
CA ILE A 357 2.53 -11.41 19.72
C ILE A 357 2.97 -11.72 21.15
N THR A 358 2.75 -10.79 22.07
CA THR A 358 3.05 -10.96 23.49
C THR A 358 1.75 -11.03 24.27
N VAL A 359 1.59 -12.09 25.05
CA VAL A 359 0.44 -12.29 25.93
C VAL A 359 0.84 -11.91 27.35
N TYR A 360 -0.01 -11.13 28.01
CA TYR A 360 0.17 -10.69 29.38
C TYR A 360 -0.85 -11.37 30.30
N SER A 361 -0.49 -11.51 31.56
CA SER A 361 -1.44 -11.92 32.59
C SER A 361 -2.53 -10.86 32.79
N PRO A 362 -3.67 -11.18 33.43
CA PRO A 362 -4.66 -10.16 33.83
C PRO A 362 -4.09 -9.02 34.68
N LEU A 363 -2.94 -9.23 35.32
CA LEU A 363 -2.19 -8.21 36.08
C LEU A 363 -1.12 -7.50 35.23
N CYS A 364 -1.18 -7.62 33.90
CA CYS A 364 -0.27 -7.00 32.94
C CYS A 364 1.22 -7.45 33.05
N HIS A 365 1.52 -8.61 33.62
CA HIS A 365 2.86 -9.19 33.55
C HIS A 365 3.02 -10.01 32.27
N PRO A 366 4.14 -9.89 31.54
CA PRO A 366 4.36 -10.66 30.31
C PRO A 366 4.43 -12.16 30.65
N LEU A 367 3.68 -12.97 29.90
CA LEU A 367 3.61 -14.43 30.07
C LEU A 367 4.43 -15.18 29.02
N VAL A 368 4.21 -14.82 27.77
CA VAL A 368 4.84 -15.47 26.63
C VAL A 368 4.84 -14.52 25.42
N THR A 369 5.90 -14.63 24.63
CA THR A 369 6.01 -13.97 23.34
C THR A 369 6.24 -15.01 22.26
N HIS A 370 5.49 -14.92 21.18
CA HIS A 370 5.62 -15.76 19.99
C HIS A 370 5.87 -14.92 18.75
N PRO A 371 6.60 -15.41 17.76
CA PRO A 371 6.61 -14.79 16.44
C PRO A 371 5.20 -14.88 15.82
N LEU A 372 4.81 -13.85 15.08
CA LEU A 372 3.56 -13.91 14.31
C LEU A 372 3.64 -15.02 13.26
N ALA A 373 2.54 -15.75 13.11
CA ALA A 373 2.44 -16.79 12.11
C ALA A 373 2.43 -16.18 10.70
N GLU A 374 3.26 -16.70 9.82
CA GLU A 374 3.25 -16.34 8.41
C GLU A 374 1.90 -16.67 7.76
N LYS A 375 1.38 -15.76 6.94
CA LYS A 375 0.14 -15.97 6.19
C LYS A 375 0.29 -17.19 5.27
N GLY A 376 -0.63 -18.15 5.40
CA GLY A 376 -0.59 -19.39 4.61
C GLY A 376 0.09 -20.58 5.30
N ARG A 377 0.66 -20.42 6.48
CA ARG A 377 1.15 -21.53 7.28
C ARG A 377 0.05 -22.57 7.50
N LYS A 378 0.35 -23.84 7.20
CA LYS A 378 -0.61 -24.97 7.32
C LYS A 378 -0.95 -25.31 8.77
N ASP A 379 0.03 -25.24 9.67
CA ASP A 379 -0.17 -25.48 11.10
C ASP A 379 -0.74 -24.22 11.75
N ARG A 380 -1.91 -24.36 12.36
CA ARG A 380 -2.61 -23.25 13.03
C ARG A 380 -2.07 -22.93 14.42
N TYR A 381 -1.22 -23.79 14.99
CA TYR A 381 -0.71 -23.61 16.34
C TYR A 381 0.72 -23.10 16.33
N VAL A 382 0.98 -22.04 17.09
CA VAL A 382 2.30 -21.43 17.28
C VAL A 382 2.77 -21.68 18.69
N GLY A 383 4.03 -22.15 18.85
CA GLY A 383 4.62 -22.47 20.15
C GLY A 383 4.23 -23.83 20.71
N ARG A 384 3.61 -24.70 19.92
CA ARG A 384 3.27 -26.07 20.34
C ARG A 384 4.43 -27.02 20.03
N THR A 385 5.00 -27.66 21.04
CA THR A 385 6.15 -28.53 20.91
C THR A 385 5.78 -29.99 20.54
N SER A 386 4.59 -30.47 20.92
CA SER A 386 4.04 -31.76 20.48
C SER A 386 2.52 -31.86 20.65
N ARG A 387 1.85 -32.73 19.87
CA ARG A 387 0.43 -33.06 20.06
C ARG A 387 0.10 -33.74 21.38
N VAL A 388 1.11 -34.34 22.02
CA VAL A 388 0.99 -35.14 23.27
C VAL A 388 0.87 -34.23 24.49
N ASP A 389 1.40 -33.01 24.42
CA ASP A 389 1.38 -32.02 25.51
C ASP A 389 0.14 -31.12 25.50
N GLN A 390 -1.04 -31.69 25.21
CA GLN A 390 -2.28 -30.95 25.47
C GLN A 390 -2.46 -30.80 26.98
N PRO A 391 -2.39 -29.58 27.52
CA PRO A 391 -2.60 -29.38 28.95
C PRO A 391 -4.05 -29.63 29.29
N ARG A 392 -4.34 -30.74 29.93
CA ARG A 392 -5.63 -30.96 30.61
C ARG A 392 -5.53 -30.32 31.98
N ILE A 393 -6.41 -29.39 32.28
CA ILE A 393 -6.56 -28.92 33.67
C ILE A 393 -6.99 -30.14 34.49
N GLU A 394 -6.23 -30.46 35.53
CA GLU A 394 -6.63 -31.49 36.47
C GLU A 394 -7.89 -31.06 37.21
N ALA A 395 -8.74 -32.05 37.56
CA ALA A 395 -9.99 -31.81 38.28
C ALA A 395 -9.77 -31.02 39.58
N LYS A 396 -8.63 -31.24 40.25
CA LYS A 396 -8.25 -30.56 41.48
C LYS A 396 -7.97 -29.09 41.26
N GLU A 397 -7.25 -28.73 40.19
CA GLU A 397 -6.95 -27.33 39.84
C GLU A 397 -8.24 -26.59 39.42
N LEU A 398 -9.11 -27.25 38.64
CA LEU A 398 -10.39 -26.68 38.23
C LEU A 398 -11.31 -26.42 39.41
N ALA A 399 -11.37 -27.36 40.39
CA ALA A 399 -12.09 -27.17 41.64
C ALA A 399 -11.58 -25.97 42.41
N ALA A 400 -10.27 -25.89 42.64
CA ALA A 400 -9.65 -24.78 43.37
C ALA A 400 -9.95 -23.41 42.76
N ARG A 401 -9.95 -23.32 41.41
CA ARG A 401 -10.30 -22.07 40.72
C ARG A 401 -11.76 -21.68 40.87
N LEU A 402 -12.70 -22.63 40.90
CA LEU A 402 -14.11 -22.37 41.12
C LEU A 402 -14.38 -22.05 42.59
N GLU A 403 -13.75 -22.76 43.53
CA GLU A 403 -13.83 -22.50 44.98
C GLU A 403 -13.40 -21.09 45.34
N ALA A 404 -12.42 -20.54 44.62
CA ALA A 404 -11.97 -19.15 44.79
C ALA A 404 -13.08 -18.08 44.54
N PHE A 405 -14.20 -18.47 43.89
CA PHE A 405 -15.37 -17.58 43.74
C PHE A 405 -16.10 -17.36 45.07
N GLY A 406 -15.97 -18.31 46.00
CA GLY A 406 -16.56 -18.22 47.32
C GLY A 406 -17.46 -19.42 47.71
N ALA A 407 -17.90 -19.43 48.95
CA ALA A 407 -18.63 -20.55 49.55
C ALA A 407 -19.87 -21.06 48.75
N PRO A 408 -20.69 -20.19 48.13
CA PRO A 408 -21.81 -20.70 47.31
C PRO A 408 -21.37 -21.56 46.12
N MET A 409 -20.27 -21.19 45.49
CA MET A 409 -19.70 -21.95 44.35
C MET A 409 -19.11 -23.28 44.84
N GLN A 410 -18.43 -23.29 45.98
CA GLN A 410 -17.84 -24.48 46.56
C GLN A 410 -18.93 -25.55 46.83
N GLN A 411 -20.06 -25.16 47.41
CA GLN A 411 -21.20 -26.05 47.61
C GLN A 411 -21.82 -26.54 46.29
N TYR A 412 -22.01 -25.62 45.36
CA TYR A 412 -22.59 -25.93 44.06
C TYR A 412 -21.79 -26.96 43.25
N ILE A 413 -20.47 -26.78 43.16
CA ILE A 413 -19.62 -27.72 42.39
C ILE A 413 -19.55 -29.11 43.02
N ALA A 414 -19.70 -29.23 44.36
CA ALA A 414 -19.79 -30.50 45.03
C ALA A 414 -21.08 -31.23 44.64
N GLU A 415 -22.21 -30.51 44.61
CA GLU A 415 -23.49 -31.05 44.17
C GLU A 415 -23.52 -31.39 42.68
N VAL A 416 -22.91 -30.55 41.83
CA VAL A 416 -22.74 -30.86 40.38
C VAL A 416 -22.00 -32.17 40.22
N LYS A 417 -20.89 -32.41 40.96
CA LYS A 417 -20.14 -33.65 40.91
C LYS A 417 -20.98 -34.86 41.38
N ARG A 418 -21.82 -34.66 42.39
CA ARG A 418 -22.72 -35.72 42.90
C ARG A 418 -23.79 -36.11 41.90
N HIS A 419 -24.42 -35.14 41.24
CA HIS A 419 -25.52 -35.37 40.28
C HIS A 419 -25.04 -35.78 38.89
N HIS A 420 -23.81 -35.41 38.52
CA HIS A 420 -23.23 -35.63 37.18
C HIS A 420 -21.84 -36.27 37.27
N PRO A 421 -21.68 -37.50 37.87
CA PRO A 421 -20.36 -38.06 38.17
C PRO A 421 -19.50 -38.31 36.95
N THR A 422 -20.08 -38.50 35.75
CA THR A 422 -19.34 -38.73 34.49
C THR A 422 -19.08 -37.46 33.70
N SER A 423 -19.86 -36.40 33.92
CA SER A 423 -19.78 -35.17 33.11
C SER A 423 -19.50 -33.91 33.93
N TYR A 424 -19.24 -34.01 35.25
CA TYR A 424 -19.00 -32.85 36.12
C TYR A 424 -17.88 -31.93 35.63
N LEU A 425 -16.82 -32.48 35.03
CA LEU A 425 -15.73 -31.71 34.49
C LEU A 425 -16.16 -30.78 33.32
N HIS A 426 -17.14 -31.23 32.53
CA HIS A 426 -17.72 -30.39 31.48
C HIS A 426 -18.47 -29.19 32.11
N HIS A 427 -19.31 -29.45 33.10
CA HIS A 427 -20.04 -28.41 33.83
C HIS A 427 -19.11 -27.44 34.54
N TRP A 428 -18.05 -27.91 35.20
CA TRP A 428 -17.08 -27.09 35.88
C TRP A 428 -16.31 -26.19 34.94
N LYS A 429 -15.84 -26.71 33.79
CA LYS A 429 -15.18 -25.93 32.75
C LYS A 429 -16.08 -24.83 32.19
N HIS A 430 -17.34 -25.17 31.98
CA HIS A 430 -18.30 -24.21 31.48
C HIS A 430 -18.65 -23.13 32.55
N LEU A 431 -18.83 -23.52 33.81
CA LEU A 431 -18.98 -22.56 34.92
C LEU A 431 -17.79 -21.57 34.99
N LEU A 432 -16.56 -22.07 34.86
CA LEU A 432 -15.39 -21.22 34.85
C LEU A 432 -15.37 -20.27 33.63
N SER A 433 -15.81 -20.73 32.47
CA SER A 433 -15.86 -19.91 31.25
C SER A 433 -16.90 -18.78 31.33
N LEU A 434 -17.90 -18.86 32.17
CA LEU A 434 -18.90 -17.78 32.37
C LEU A 434 -18.25 -16.47 32.85
N LYS A 435 -17.10 -16.57 33.51
CA LYS A 435 -16.25 -15.41 33.93
C LYS A 435 -15.86 -14.47 32.79
N VAL A 436 -15.89 -14.96 31.55
CA VAL A 436 -15.56 -14.17 30.35
C VAL A 436 -16.63 -13.09 30.09
N ASN A 437 -17.90 -13.44 30.32
CA ASN A 437 -19.05 -12.62 29.94
C ASN A 437 -19.76 -11.99 31.12
N TYR A 438 -19.57 -12.53 32.33
CA TYR A 438 -20.33 -12.14 33.54
C TYR A 438 -19.40 -11.88 34.72
N ARG A 439 -19.79 -10.97 35.61
CA ARG A 439 -19.06 -10.72 36.84
C ARG A 439 -19.21 -11.89 37.80
N VAL A 440 -18.24 -12.11 38.67
CA VAL A 440 -18.24 -13.21 39.65
C VAL A 440 -19.44 -13.10 40.56
N GLU A 441 -19.85 -11.89 40.97
CA GLU A 441 -21.02 -11.62 41.80
C GLU A 441 -22.33 -12.09 41.14
N ASP A 442 -22.49 -11.84 39.84
CA ASP A 442 -23.64 -12.24 39.05
C ASP A 442 -23.70 -13.78 38.91
N ILE A 443 -22.53 -14.40 38.66
CA ILE A 443 -22.41 -15.86 38.60
C ILE A 443 -22.78 -16.48 39.94
N LEU A 444 -22.33 -15.92 41.06
CA LEU A 444 -22.67 -16.38 42.40
C LEU A 444 -24.17 -16.19 42.73
N ALA A 445 -24.80 -15.11 42.27
CA ALA A 445 -26.22 -14.90 42.40
C ALA A 445 -27.01 -15.95 41.60
N ALA A 446 -26.62 -16.24 40.37
CA ALA A 446 -27.23 -17.29 39.55
C ALA A 446 -27.04 -18.70 40.15
N VAL A 447 -25.83 -18.98 40.68
CA VAL A 447 -25.51 -20.23 41.37
C VAL A 447 -26.40 -20.41 42.63
N ARG A 448 -26.54 -19.36 43.47
CA ARG A 448 -27.46 -19.41 44.63
C ARG A 448 -28.89 -19.71 44.21
N ARG A 449 -29.35 -19.09 43.13
CA ARG A 449 -30.69 -19.32 42.58
C ARG A 449 -30.84 -20.76 42.08
N ALA A 450 -29.85 -21.29 41.33
CA ALA A 450 -29.82 -22.67 40.86
C ALA A 450 -29.85 -23.66 42.05
N SER A 451 -29.04 -23.42 43.08
CA SER A 451 -29.04 -24.25 44.31
C SER A 451 -30.37 -24.24 45.02
N LYS A 452 -31.03 -23.08 45.13
CA LYS A 452 -32.36 -22.94 45.74
C LYS A 452 -33.43 -23.78 45.04
N HIS A 453 -33.28 -23.95 43.72
CA HIS A 453 -34.18 -24.78 42.91
C HIS A 453 -33.69 -26.21 42.69
N HIS A 454 -32.61 -26.63 43.37
CA HIS A 454 -31.97 -27.95 43.24
C HIS A 454 -31.61 -28.32 41.80
N VAL A 455 -31.19 -27.33 41.00
CA VAL A 455 -30.81 -27.53 39.60
C VAL A 455 -29.30 -27.41 39.47
N TYR A 456 -28.62 -28.52 39.17
CA TYR A 456 -27.16 -28.63 39.17
C TYR A 456 -26.58 -28.80 37.75
N GLN A 457 -27.15 -28.07 36.79
CA GLN A 457 -26.67 -28.03 35.42
C GLN A 457 -26.17 -26.61 35.07
N VAL A 458 -25.04 -26.50 34.43
CA VAL A 458 -24.45 -25.19 34.05
C VAL A 458 -25.41 -24.38 33.17
N GLN A 459 -26.15 -25.04 32.28
CA GLN A 459 -27.11 -24.36 31.39
C GLN A 459 -28.18 -23.58 32.19
N SER A 460 -28.60 -24.08 33.34
CA SER A 460 -29.55 -23.39 34.22
C SER A 460 -28.92 -22.13 34.83
N VAL A 461 -27.66 -22.19 35.23
CA VAL A 461 -26.91 -20.99 35.70
C VAL A 461 -26.79 -19.95 34.58
N GLU A 462 -26.48 -20.39 33.38
CA GLU A 462 -26.38 -19.50 32.22
C GLU A 462 -27.73 -18.85 31.88
N ASN A 463 -28.82 -19.61 31.92
CA ASN A 463 -30.19 -19.08 31.71
C ASN A 463 -30.57 -18.04 32.76
N PHE A 464 -30.21 -18.27 34.02
CA PHE A 464 -30.44 -17.28 35.08
C PHE A 464 -29.62 -16.02 34.89
N LEU A 465 -28.40 -16.13 34.38
CA LEU A 465 -27.54 -14.98 34.01
C LEU A 465 -28.14 -14.17 32.85
N LYS A 466 -28.64 -14.83 31.80
CA LYS A 466 -29.30 -14.18 30.66
C LYS A 466 -30.56 -13.42 31.09
N ILE A 467 -31.41 -14.02 31.91
CA ILE A 467 -32.61 -13.37 32.44
C ILE A 467 -32.27 -12.13 33.26
N ASN A 468 -31.25 -12.20 34.13
CA ASN A 468 -30.80 -11.08 34.93
C ASN A 468 -30.14 -9.96 34.11
N ALA A 469 -29.53 -10.28 32.97
CA ALA A 469 -28.95 -9.34 32.05
C ALA A 469 -29.98 -8.71 31.08
N GLY A 470 -31.26 -9.11 31.13
CA GLY A 470 -32.31 -8.64 30.19
C GLY A 470 -32.07 -9.09 28.75
N LEU A 471 -31.27 -10.13 28.52
CA LEU A 471 -31.05 -10.71 27.21
C LEU A 471 -32.18 -11.72 26.88
N PRO A 472 -32.68 -11.75 25.63
CA PRO A 472 -33.68 -12.74 25.22
C PRO A 472 -33.10 -14.16 25.30
N ASP A 473 -33.97 -15.13 25.57
CA ASP A 473 -33.66 -16.57 25.71
C ASP A 473 -32.98 -17.18 24.48
#